data_72508ded9cdc311cb015bf49580fbeb6
#
_entry.id   72508ded9cdc311cb015bf49580fbeb6
#
_cell.length_a   1.000
_cell.length_b   1.000
_cell.length_c   1.000
_cell.angle_alpha   90.00
_cell.angle_beta   90.00
_cell.angle_gamma   90.00
#
_symmetry.space_group_name_H-M   'P 1'
#
loop_
_entity.id
_entity.type
_entity.pdbx_description
1 polymer ?
#
loop_
_entity_poly.entity_id
_entity_poly.type
_entity_poly.pdbx_seq_one_letter_code
_entity_poly.pdbx_strand_id
1 'polypeptide(L)'
;MNALIIFAVLLVLMLTGMPISISLGLTVLTFLFGFTQVPLESVAMKLFTGIEKFEIMAIPFFILAGNFLTHGGVARRMIAFASSVVGHWHGGLGLAGVVACALFAAVSGSSPATVVAIGSILLPAMVKAGFPKNFGAGVITTSGALGILIPPSIVMVMYSVATNTSVGALFMAGVVPGLVLAATLGGVTFWRARKFNYPRLPKASWLERWRAFRASVWGLLLIVIVMGGIYTGMFTPTEAAAMSAVYAFFVAVFVYKDMSLKDVPRVLLNSANMSAMLLYIITNAVLFSFIMTNENIPQALSDWMLGNGLGMITFLLAVNLLLLLAGNFMEPSSIVLIFAPILFPVATKLGIDPVHFGIIMTVNMEVGMCHPPVGLNLYVASGITKMGITELTVAVWPWLLSMLGFLLLVTYWPGLSIWFPRMLGMM
;
A
#
# COMPACT_ATOMS: atom_id res chain seq x y z
N MET A 1 17.66 20.15 -19.74
CA MET A 1 18.55 19.12 -20.30
C MET A 1 18.93 18.08 -19.24
N ASN A 2 19.37 18.48 -18.07
CA ASN A 2 19.81 17.58 -16.98
C ASN A 2 18.72 16.61 -16.50
N ALA A 3 17.46 17.06 -16.35
CA ALA A 3 16.34 16.19 -16.01
C ALA A 3 16.15 15.04 -17.00
N LEU A 4 16.22 15.34 -18.30
CA LEU A 4 16.09 14.31 -19.35
C LEU A 4 17.20 13.27 -19.29
N ILE A 5 18.44 13.71 -19.02
CA ILE A 5 19.59 12.79 -18.88
C ILE A 5 19.39 11.88 -17.67
N ILE A 6 19.02 12.43 -16.51
CA ILE A 6 18.80 11.66 -15.28
C ILE A 6 17.71 10.61 -15.50
N PHE A 7 16.55 11.00 -16.03
CA PHE A 7 15.45 10.07 -16.29
C PHE A 7 15.78 9.06 -17.39
N ALA A 8 16.50 9.46 -18.44
CA ALA A 8 16.92 8.54 -19.50
C ALA A 8 17.88 7.46 -18.97
N VAL A 9 18.89 7.85 -18.17
CA VAL A 9 19.81 6.90 -17.53
C VAL A 9 19.06 5.96 -16.59
N LEU A 10 18.17 6.48 -15.74
CA LEU A 10 17.36 5.66 -14.85
C LEU A 10 16.52 4.64 -15.64
N LEU A 11 15.85 5.07 -16.68
CA LEU A 11 14.98 4.23 -17.49
C LEU A 11 15.78 3.15 -18.25
N VAL A 12 16.94 3.51 -18.82
CA VAL A 12 17.83 2.54 -19.49
C VAL A 12 18.30 1.48 -18.50
N LEU A 13 18.76 1.88 -17.30
CA LEU A 13 19.20 0.93 -16.27
C LEU A 13 18.06 0.02 -15.82
N MET A 14 16.86 0.55 -15.64
CA MET A 14 15.68 -0.26 -15.30
C MET A 14 15.32 -1.26 -16.43
N LEU A 15 15.41 -0.86 -17.67
CA LEU A 15 15.13 -1.72 -18.83
C LEU A 15 16.13 -2.88 -18.98
N THR A 16 17.33 -2.77 -18.38
CA THR A 16 18.28 -3.90 -18.29
C THR A 16 17.85 -4.99 -17.29
N GLY A 17 16.80 -4.78 -16.54
CA GLY A 17 16.35 -5.67 -15.47
C GLY A 17 17.05 -5.48 -14.13
N MET A 18 17.83 -4.41 -13.95
CA MET A 18 18.46 -4.08 -12.68
C MET A 18 17.42 -3.76 -11.60
N PRO A 19 17.64 -4.19 -10.34
CA PRO A 19 16.83 -3.76 -9.21
C PRO A 19 16.79 -2.23 -9.11
N ILE A 20 15.63 -1.69 -8.77
CA ILE A 20 15.38 -0.24 -8.79
C ILE A 20 16.31 0.52 -7.84
N SER A 21 16.65 -0.08 -6.70
CA SER A 21 17.59 0.49 -5.73
C SER A 21 18.97 0.72 -6.35
N ILE A 22 19.47 -0.25 -7.14
CA ILE A 22 20.74 -0.15 -7.83
C ILE A 22 20.64 0.85 -8.98
N SER A 23 19.55 0.81 -9.75
CA SER A 23 19.32 1.75 -10.86
C SER A 23 19.32 3.20 -10.38
N LEU A 24 18.67 3.49 -9.25
CA LEU A 24 18.67 4.82 -8.62
C LEU A 24 20.09 5.26 -8.23
N GLY A 25 20.80 4.41 -7.48
CA GLY A 25 22.17 4.72 -7.04
C GLY A 25 23.13 4.95 -8.20
N LEU A 26 23.11 4.06 -9.21
CA LEU A 26 23.95 4.21 -10.39
C LEU A 26 23.58 5.44 -11.22
N THR A 27 22.30 5.76 -11.38
CA THR A 27 21.86 6.99 -12.06
C THR A 27 22.45 8.22 -11.37
N VAL A 28 22.34 8.27 -10.05
CA VAL A 28 22.89 9.36 -9.24
C VAL A 28 24.41 9.46 -9.41
N LEU A 29 25.13 8.37 -9.24
CA LEU A 29 26.59 8.35 -9.36
C LEU A 29 27.04 8.73 -10.78
N THR A 30 26.39 8.20 -11.81
CA THR A 30 26.69 8.52 -13.21
C THR A 30 26.51 10.02 -13.47
N PHE A 31 25.42 10.60 -12.96
CA PHE A 31 25.16 12.02 -13.14
C PHE A 31 26.14 12.90 -12.34
N LEU A 32 26.45 12.53 -11.10
CA LEU A 32 27.41 13.24 -10.25
C LEU A 32 28.80 13.28 -10.87
N PHE A 33 29.31 12.14 -11.34
CA PHE A 33 30.65 12.07 -11.92
C PHE A 33 30.76 12.68 -13.32
N GLY A 34 29.67 12.61 -14.10
CA GLY A 34 29.68 13.07 -15.48
C GLY A 34 29.27 14.53 -15.69
N PHE A 35 28.43 15.08 -14.79
CA PHE A 35 27.74 16.34 -15.07
C PHE A 35 27.78 17.36 -13.93
N THR A 36 28.32 17.00 -12.76
CA THR A 36 28.37 17.92 -11.60
C THR A 36 29.75 17.98 -10.97
N GLN A 37 29.94 19.01 -10.12
CA GLN A 37 31.16 19.15 -9.30
C GLN A 37 30.83 18.97 -7.81
N VAL A 38 29.77 18.25 -7.48
CA VAL A 38 29.38 17.99 -6.10
C VAL A 38 30.42 17.08 -5.43
N PRO A 39 30.99 17.47 -4.27
CA PRO A 39 31.99 16.66 -3.57
C PRO A 39 31.43 15.32 -3.13
N LEU A 40 32.24 14.25 -3.25
CA LEU A 40 31.85 12.88 -2.81
C LEU A 40 31.50 12.81 -1.31
N GLU A 41 32.11 13.66 -0.49
CA GLU A 41 31.81 13.78 0.94
C GLU A 41 30.33 14.17 1.15
N SER A 42 29.79 15.06 0.31
CA SER A 42 28.37 15.46 0.37
C SER A 42 27.45 14.28 0.03
N VAL A 43 27.85 13.42 -0.90
CA VAL A 43 27.11 12.20 -1.26
C VAL A 43 27.11 11.22 -0.09
N ALA A 44 28.29 10.93 0.47
CA ALA A 44 28.41 10.05 1.64
C ALA A 44 27.58 10.57 2.83
N MET A 45 27.70 11.87 3.12
CA MET A 45 26.89 12.50 4.18
C MET A 45 25.38 12.34 3.94
N LYS A 46 24.90 12.53 2.69
CA LYS A 46 23.48 12.36 2.36
C LYS A 46 23.01 10.90 2.45
N LEU A 47 23.86 9.93 2.14
CA LEU A 47 23.54 8.52 2.35
C LEU A 47 23.28 8.21 3.83
N PHE A 48 24.12 8.73 4.73
CA PHE A 48 23.94 8.52 6.19
C PHE A 48 22.76 9.30 6.73
N THR A 49 22.66 10.61 6.48
CA THR A 49 21.60 11.46 7.01
C THR A 49 20.22 11.12 6.44
N GLY A 50 20.17 10.49 5.26
CA GLY A 50 18.93 10.08 4.62
C GLY A 50 18.17 8.97 5.36
N ILE A 51 18.87 8.17 6.16
CA ILE A 51 18.29 7.06 6.95
C ILE A 51 18.21 7.36 8.46
N GLU A 52 18.65 8.54 8.91
CA GLU A 52 18.61 8.94 10.32
C GLU A 52 17.20 9.36 10.78
N LYS A 53 16.23 9.47 9.89
CA LYS A 53 14.85 9.84 10.25
C LYS A 53 14.21 8.75 11.12
N PHE A 54 13.69 9.14 12.28
CA PHE A 54 13.10 8.22 13.25
C PHE A 54 11.91 7.44 12.70
N GLU A 55 11.13 8.05 11.81
CA GLU A 55 9.95 7.45 11.17
C GLU A 55 10.30 6.23 10.30
N ILE A 56 11.53 6.18 9.76
CA ILE A 56 12.00 5.04 8.95
C ILE A 56 12.02 3.75 9.77
N MET A 57 12.27 3.84 11.08
CA MET A 57 12.28 2.67 11.96
C MET A 57 10.91 1.99 12.08
N ALA A 58 9.82 2.69 11.79
CA ALA A 58 8.49 2.08 11.77
C ALA A 58 8.36 0.98 10.70
N ILE A 59 9.08 1.10 9.57
CA ILE A 59 8.99 0.17 8.43
C ILE A 59 9.39 -1.27 8.83
N PRO A 60 10.60 -1.52 9.38
CA PRO A 60 10.99 -2.86 9.83
C PRO A 60 10.01 -3.48 10.83
N PHE A 61 9.50 -2.69 11.76
CA PHE A 61 8.59 -3.18 12.79
C PHE A 61 7.21 -3.54 12.22
N PHE A 62 6.64 -2.74 11.32
CA PHE A 62 5.38 -3.09 10.66
C PHE A 62 5.54 -4.32 9.75
N ILE A 63 6.66 -4.46 9.04
CA ILE A 63 6.97 -5.66 8.25
C ILE A 63 7.01 -6.89 9.16
N LEU A 64 7.69 -6.79 10.29
CA LEU A 64 7.82 -7.88 11.24
C LEU A 64 6.46 -8.25 11.85
N ALA A 65 5.65 -7.26 12.26
CA ALA A 65 4.31 -7.48 12.75
C ALA A 65 3.43 -8.19 11.70
N GLY A 66 3.42 -7.70 10.46
CA GLY A 66 2.67 -8.29 9.36
C GLY A 66 3.08 -9.73 9.05
N ASN A 67 4.38 -10.04 9.09
CA ASN A 67 4.90 -11.39 8.89
C ASN A 67 4.52 -12.34 10.04
N PHE A 68 4.59 -11.91 11.30
CA PHE A 68 4.12 -12.71 12.43
C PHE A 68 2.63 -13.05 12.31
N LEU A 69 1.80 -12.09 11.95
CA LEU A 69 0.36 -12.30 11.86
C LEU A 69 -0.05 -13.11 10.63
N THR A 70 0.68 -12.96 9.52
CA THR A 70 0.47 -13.78 8.32
C THR A 70 0.71 -15.27 8.63
N HIS A 71 1.82 -15.59 9.28
CA HIS A 71 2.17 -16.96 9.66
C HIS A 71 1.40 -17.44 10.91
N GLY A 72 0.97 -16.52 11.77
CA GLY A 72 0.21 -16.78 13.00
C GLY A 72 -1.29 -17.06 12.82
N GLY A 73 -1.76 -17.32 11.59
CA GLY A 73 -3.13 -17.76 11.33
C GLY A 73 -4.22 -16.69 11.55
N VAL A 74 -3.85 -15.43 11.62
CA VAL A 74 -4.80 -14.31 11.76
C VAL A 74 -5.71 -14.19 10.55
N ALA A 75 -5.16 -14.33 9.33
CA ALA A 75 -5.93 -14.28 8.08
C ALA A 75 -7.10 -15.28 8.07
N ARG A 76 -6.86 -16.52 8.48
CA ARG A 76 -7.89 -17.57 8.56
C ARG A 76 -9.04 -17.18 9.50
N ARG A 77 -8.73 -16.58 10.65
CA ARG A 77 -9.71 -16.14 11.64
C ARG A 77 -10.52 -14.92 11.15
N MET A 78 -9.86 -13.98 10.51
CA MET A 78 -10.51 -12.83 9.89
C MET A 78 -11.46 -13.24 8.76
N ILE A 79 -11.06 -14.21 7.92
CA ILE A 79 -11.93 -14.80 6.89
C ILE A 79 -13.16 -15.47 7.54
N ALA A 80 -12.97 -16.26 8.60
CA ALA A 80 -14.05 -16.91 9.29
C ALA A 80 -15.04 -15.91 9.90
N PHE A 81 -14.53 -14.85 10.54
CA PHE A 81 -15.35 -13.76 11.06
C PHE A 81 -16.10 -13.03 9.94
N ALA A 82 -15.43 -12.58 8.91
CA ALA A 82 -16.05 -11.92 7.76
C ALA A 82 -17.15 -12.80 7.12
N SER A 83 -16.86 -14.10 6.93
CA SER A 83 -17.83 -15.06 6.38
C SER A 83 -19.05 -15.24 7.28
N SER A 84 -18.89 -15.20 8.60
CA SER A 84 -20.02 -15.29 9.54
C SER A 84 -20.94 -14.07 9.50
N VAL A 85 -20.39 -12.88 9.15
CA VAL A 85 -21.14 -11.61 9.10
C VAL A 85 -21.84 -11.44 7.74
N VAL A 86 -21.09 -11.54 6.63
CA VAL A 86 -21.60 -11.21 5.29
C VAL A 86 -21.82 -12.42 4.38
N GLY A 87 -21.46 -13.63 4.82
CA GLY A 87 -21.49 -14.84 4.00
C GLY A 87 -22.88 -15.24 3.47
N HIS A 88 -23.94 -14.84 4.15
CA HIS A 88 -25.32 -15.12 3.79
C HIS A 88 -25.89 -14.20 2.69
N TRP A 89 -25.12 -13.18 2.28
CA TRP A 89 -25.49 -12.30 1.17
C TRP A 89 -25.13 -12.93 -0.17
N HIS A 90 -25.65 -12.35 -1.28
CA HIS A 90 -25.25 -12.79 -2.62
C HIS A 90 -23.74 -12.61 -2.83
N GLY A 91 -23.07 -13.69 -3.22
CA GLY A 91 -21.62 -13.68 -3.35
C GLY A 91 -20.89 -13.65 -2.01
N GLY A 92 -21.49 -14.20 -0.95
CA GLY A 92 -21.07 -14.09 0.43
C GLY A 92 -19.60 -14.34 0.70
N LEU A 93 -19.00 -15.37 0.08
CA LEU A 93 -17.54 -15.61 0.19
C LEU A 93 -16.71 -14.52 -0.50
N GLY A 94 -17.19 -13.95 -1.63
CA GLY A 94 -16.53 -12.81 -2.26
C GLY A 94 -16.56 -11.58 -1.37
N LEU A 95 -17.73 -11.27 -0.79
CA LEU A 95 -17.87 -10.18 0.18
C LEU A 95 -17.03 -10.41 1.44
N ALA A 96 -17.00 -11.64 1.94
CA ALA A 96 -16.11 -12.00 3.05
C ALA A 96 -14.64 -11.80 2.69
N GLY A 97 -14.27 -12.00 1.42
CA GLY A 97 -12.94 -11.68 0.91
C GLY A 97 -12.62 -10.19 0.99
N VAL A 98 -13.52 -9.33 0.53
CA VAL A 98 -13.35 -7.86 0.62
C VAL A 98 -13.19 -7.42 2.08
N VAL A 99 -14.09 -7.87 2.96
CA VAL A 99 -14.05 -7.52 4.40
C VAL A 99 -12.78 -8.08 5.06
N ALA A 100 -12.42 -9.34 4.76
CA ALA A 100 -11.20 -9.94 5.31
C ALA A 100 -9.92 -9.24 4.80
N CYS A 101 -9.89 -8.84 3.53
CA CYS A 101 -8.79 -8.03 2.99
C CYS A 101 -8.70 -6.67 3.70
N ALA A 102 -9.82 -5.98 3.93
CA ALA A 102 -9.83 -4.71 4.64
C ALA A 102 -9.32 -4.85 6.09
N LEU A 103 -9.79 -5.86 6.81
CA LEU A 103 -9.35 -6.14 8.18
C LEU A 103 -7.87 -6.55 8.24
N PHE A 104 -7.44 -7.38 7.30
CA PHE A 104 -6.04 -7.83 7.25
C PHE A 104 -5.09 -6.73 6.75
N ALA A 105 -5.56 -5.86 5.86
CA ALA A 105 -4.85 -4.65 5.42
C ALA A 105 -4.42 -3.78 6.60
N ALA A 106 -5.36 -3.53 7.52
CA ALA A 106 -5.13 -2.75 8.74
C ALA A 106 -4.12 -3.39 9.72
N VAL A 107 -3.56 -4.52 9.38
CA VAL A 107 -2.58 -5.26 10.18
C VAL A 107 -1.28 -5.48 9.40
N SER A 108 -1.37 -5.78 8.10
CA SER A 108 -0.22 -6.14 7.27
C SER A 108 0.52 -4.93 6.69
N GLY A 109 -0.20 -3.84 6.42
CA GLY A 109 0.35 -2.64 5.77
C GLY A 109 0.90 -2.88 4.36
N SER A 110 0.60 -4.03 3.75
CA SER A 110 1.16 -4.47 2.46
C SER A 110 0.09 -5.13 1.58
N SER A 111 -0.04 -4.64 0.36
CA SER A 111 -0.99 -5.17 -0.61
C SER A 111 -0.65 -6.59 -1.07
N PRO A 112 0.57 -6.91 -1.53
CA PRO A 112 0.93 -8.27 -1.91
C PRO A 112 0.77 -9.28 -0.77
N ALA A 113 1.12 -8.91 0.46
CA ALA A 113 0.96 -9.77 1.62
C ALA A 113 -0.53 -10.07 1.89
N THR A 114 -1.41 -9.08 1.73
CA THR A 114 -2.86 -9.25 1.85
C THR A 114 -3.41 -10.20 0.79
N VAL A 115 -3.00 -10.03 -0.49
CA VAL A 115 -3.38 -10.94 -1.59
C VAL A 115 -2.97 -12.38 -1.28
N VAL A 116 -1.72 -12.59 -0.82
CA VAL A 116 -1.22 -13.93 -0.49
C VAL A 116 -1.98 -14.52 0.69
N ALA A 117 -2.08 -13.79 1.80
CA ALA A 117 -2.65 -14.31 3.04
C ALA A 117 -4.13 -14.67 2.90
N ILE A 118 -4.93 -13.79 2.29
CA ILE A 118 -6.36 -14.03 2.11
C ILE A 118 -6.62 -14.92 0.90
N GLY A 119 -5.93 -14.68 -0.22
CA GLY A 119 -6.15 -15.38 -1.47
C GLY A 119 -5.83 -16.87 -1.41
N SER A 120 -4.73 -17.25 -0.75
CA SER A 120 -4.33 -18.66 -0.62
C SER A 120 -5.36 -19.51 0.13
N ILE A 121 -6.13 -18.92 1.03
CA ILE A 121 -7.15 -19.61 1.83
C ILE A 121 -8.52 -19.51 1.15
N LEU A 122 -8.91 -18.29 0.76
CA LEU A 122 -10.27 -18.02 0.34
C LEU A 122 -10.57 -18.46 -1.08
N LEU A 123 -9.61 -18.36 -2.03
CA LEU A 123 -9.85 -18.74 -3.42
C LEU A 123 -10.19 -20.24 -3.57
N PRO A 124 -9.43 -21.18 -2.99
CA PRO A 124 -9.82 -22.59 -3.01
C PRO A 124 -11.20 -22.85 -2.40
N ALA A 125 -11.52 -22.14 -1.30
CA ALA A 125 -12.83 -22.25 -0.64
C ALA A 125 -13.96 -21.74 -1.55
N MET A 126 -13.76 -20.64 -2.27
CA MET A 126 -14.72 -20.11 -3.22
C MET A 126 -14.96 -21.08 -4.39
N VAL A 127 -13.90 -21.60 -5.00
CA VAL A 127 -14.02 -22.58 -6.10
C VAL A 127 -14.75 -23.84 -5.63
N LYS A 128 -14.41 -24.34 -4.44
CA LYS A 128 -15.10 -25.50 -3.83
C LYS A 128 -16.59 -25.23 -3.53
N ALA A 129 -16.93 -23.98 -3.21
CA ALA A 129 -18.30 -23.56 -2.98
C ALA A 129 -19.09 -23.26 -4.27
N GLY A 130 -18.48 -23.48 -5.46
CA GLY A 130 -19.14 -23.31 -6.76
C GLY A 130 -19.02 -21.92 -7.38
N PHE A 131 -18.14 -21.04 -6.84
CA PHE A 131 -17.86 -19.77 -7.49
C PHE A 131 -16.93 -19.93 -8.69
N PRO A 132 -17.13 -19.17 -9.79
CA PRO A 132 -16.17 -19.13 -10.88
C PRO A 132 -14.79 -18.64 -10.40
N LYS A 133 -13.75 -19.31 -10.84
CA LYS A 133 -12.36 -18.99 -10.46
C LYS A 133 -12.01 -17.54 -10.77
N ASN A 134 -12.42 -17.04 -11.96
CA ASN A 134 -12.20 -15.66 -12.40
C ASN A 134 -12.87 -14.63 -11.47
N PHE A 135 -14.05 -14.93 -10.94
CA PHE A 135 -14.71 -14.06 -9.97
C PHE A 135 -13.91 -13.98 -8.67
N GLY A 136 -13.51 -15.13 -8.12
CA GLY A 136 -12.70 -15.18 -6.89
C GLY A 136 -11.34 -14.49 -7.07
N ALA A 137 -10.67 -14.75 -8.19
CA ALA A 137 -9.39 -14.14 -8.53
C ALA A 137 -9.52 -12.61 -8.65
N GLY A 138 -10.55 -12.11 -9.34
CA GLY A 138 -10.81 -10.67 -9.48
C GLY A 138 -11.03 -9.99 -8.14
N VAL A 139 -11.92 -10.53 -7.30
CA VAL A 139 -12.20 -9.99 -5.96
C VAL A 139 -10.94 -9.92 -5.10
N ILE A 140 -10.19 -11.02 -5.00
CA ILE A 140 -9.02 -11.11 -4.10
C ILE A 140 -7.90 -10.19 -4.56
N THR A 141 -7.60 -10.16 -5.86
CA THR A 141 -6.53 -9.33 -6.42
C THR A 141 -6.77 -7.84 -6.16
N THR A 142 -8.00 -7.37 -6.38
CA THR A 142 -8.34 -5.95 -6.21
C THR A 142 -8.58 -5.58 -4.75
N SER A 143 -9.21 -6.45 -3.96
CA SER A 143 -9.43 -6.17 -2.53
C SER A 143 -8.12 -6.22 -1.74
N GLY A 144 -7.13 -7.01 -2.18
CA GLY A 144 -5.80 -7.00 -1.58
C GLY A 144 -5.09 -5.65 -1.69
N ALA A 145 -5.45 -4.84 -2.70
CA ALA A 145 -4.91 -3.49 -2.85
C ALA A 145 -5.18 -2.59 -1.62
N LEU A 146 -6.28 -2.81 -0.89
CA LEU A 146 -6.58 -2.11 0.37
C LEU A 146 -5.41 -2.14 1.38
N GLY A 147 -4.45 -3.07 1.20
CA GLY A 147 -3.29 -3.25 2.08
C GLY A 147 -2.33 -2.07 2.19
N ILE A 148 -2.40 -1.09 1.31
CA ILE A 148 -1.56 0.12 1.41
C ILE A 148 -2.35 1.41 1.69
N LEU A 149 -3.68 1.36 1.66
CA LEU A 149 -4.52 2.52 1.95
C LEU A 149 -5.08 2.49 3.38
N ILE A 150 -5.52 1.32 3.83
CA ILE A 150 -6.00 1.16 5.22
C ILE A 150 -4.79 1.13 6.15
N PRO A 151 -4.69 2.08 7.12
CA PRO A 151 -3.54 2.16 8.01
C PRO A 151 -3.46 0.98 9.01
N PRO A 152 -2.25 0.64 9.46
CA PRO A 152 -0.96 1.25 9.11
C PRO A 152 -0.46 0.88 7.72
N SER A 153 0.19 1.81 7.03
CA SER A 153 0.67 1.63 5.66
C SER A 153 2.15 1.99 5.53
N ILE A 154 2.94 1.05 5.04
CA ILE A 154 4.38 1.26 4.79
C ILE A 154 4.58 2.36 3.72
N VAL A 155 3.73 2.40 2.71
CA VAL A 155 3.79 3.40 1.63
C VAL A 155 3.54 4.82 2.16
N MET A 156 2.60 4.99 3.10
CA MET A 156 2.35 6.28 3.74
C MET A 156 3.53 6.72 4.63
N VAL A 157 4.19 5.78 5.33
CA VAL A 157 5.42 6.09 6.07
C VAL A 157 6.51 6.58 5.11
N MET A 158 6.69 5.93 3.96
CA MET A 158 7.67 6.35 2.97
C MET A 158 7.35 7.72 2.37
N TYR A 159 6.07 8.00 2.09
CA TYR A 159 5.64 9.33 1.67
C TYR A 159 5.97 10.39 2.73
N SER A 160 5.69 10.10 4.00
CA SER A 160 6.04 10.97 5.13
C SER A 160 7.54 11.27 5.18
N VAL A 161 8.37 10.25 5.04
CA VAL A 161 9.85 10.39 4.99
C VAL A 161 10.30 11.27 3.83
N ALA A 162 9.69 11.11 2.65
CA ALA A 162 10.05 11.86 1.45
C ALA A 162 9.60 13.33 1.50
N THR A 163 8.48 13.64 2.19
CA THR A 163 7.82 14.95 2.15
C THR A 163 7.80 15.70 3.48
N ASN A 164 8.28 15.07 4.56
CA ASN A 164 8.15 15.54 5.95
C ASN A 164 6.69 15.79 6.39
N THR A 165 5.74 15.03 5.84
CA THR A 165 4.32 15.07 6.23
C THR A 165 4.09 14.15 7.43
N SER A 166 3.22 14.50 8.37
CA SER A 166 2.93 13.69 9.56
C SER A 166 2.40 12.30 9.20
N VAL A 167 3.08 11.23 9.69
CA VAL A 167 2.63 9.82 9.54
C VAL A 167 1.25 9.62 10.18
N GLY A 168 1.05 10.18 11.37
CA GLY A 168 -0.23 10.07 12.09
C GLY A 168 -1.38 10.69 11.30
N ALA A 169 -1.19 11.89 10.73
CA ALA A 169 -2.18 12.54 9.90
C ALA A 169 -2.48 11.72 8.62
N LEU A 170 -1.46 11.16 7.97
CA LEU A 170 -1.62 10.29 6.80
C LEU A 170 -2.41 9.03 7.13
N PHE A 171 -2.11 8.38 8.25
CA PHE A 171 -2.84 7.19 8.70
C PHE A 171 -4.32 7.52 8.94
N MET A 172 -4.62 8.60 9.65
CA MET A 172 -6.02 9.00 9.86
C MET A 172 -6.70 9.38 8.54
N ALA A 173 -5.98 10.01 7.61
CA ALA A 173 -6.50 10.37 6.30
C ALA A 173 -6.82 9.15 5.41
N GLY A 174 -6.14 8.02 5.62
CA GLY A 174 -6.37 6.78 4.87
C GLY A 174 -7.61 5.99 5.33
N VAL A 175 -8.11 6.22 6.56
CA VAL A 175 -9.22 5.44 7.14
C VAL A 175 -10.49 5.58 6.30
N VAL A 176 -10.96 6.80 6.08
CA VAL A 176 -12.22 7.04 5.36
C VAL A 176 -12.14 6.61 3.90
N PRO A 177 -11.12 7.02 3.12
CA PRO A 177 -10.94 6.52 1.75
C PRO A 177 -10.85 5.00 1.69
N GLY A 178 -10.12 4.35 2.60
CA GLY A 178 -10.00 2.90 2.66
C GLY A 178 -11.34 2.19 2.88
N LEU A 179 -12.17 2.70 3.80
CA LEU A 179 -13.51 2.16 4.04
C LEU A 179 -14.45 2.38 2.85
N VAL A 180 -14.39 3.55 2.20
CA VAL A 180 -15.20 3.85 1.01
C VAL A 180 -14.77 2.96 -0.16
N LEU A 181 -13.47 2.76 -0.36
CA LEU A 181 -12.99 1.83 -1.40
C LEU A 181 -13.41 0.39 -1.11
N ALA A 182 -13.30 -0.07 0.14
CA ALA A 182 -13.78 -1.40 0.54
C ALA A 182 -15.29 -1.56 0.29
N ALA A 183 -16.08 -0.54 0.62
CA ALA A 183 -17.52 -0.53 0.33
C ALA A 183 -17.80 -0.55 -1.18
N THR A 184 -17.04 0.19 -1.98
CA THR A 184 -17.14 0.21 -3.46
C THR A 184 -16.84 -1.16 -4.06
N LEU A 185 -15.72 -1.77 -3.66
CA LEU A 185 -15.34 -3.13 -4.10
C LEU A 185 -16.37 -4.17 -3.66
N GLY A 186 -16.88 -4.05 -2.44
CA GLY A 186 -17.98 -4.87 -1.91
C GLY A 186 -19.27 -4.70 -2.71
N GLY A 187 -19.63 -3.47 -3.07
CA GLY A 187 -20.79 -3.14 -3.90
C GLY A 187 -20.71 -3.79 -5.28
N VAL A 188 -19.57 -3.68 -5.97
CA VAL A 188 -19.33 -4.34 -7.27
C VAL A 188 -19.40 -5.87 -7.12
N THR A 189 -18.80 -6.41 -6.05
CA THR A 189 -18.82 -7.85 -5.76
C THR A 189 -20.26 -8.34 -5.55
N PHE A 190 -21.06 -7.64 -4.74
CA PHE A 190 -22.45 -7.95 -4.48
C PHE A 190 -23.30 -7.86 -5.75
N TRP A 191 -23.17 -6.76 -6.52
CA TRP A 191 -23.92 -6.55 -7.74
C TRP A 191 -23.64 -7.65 -8.77
N ARG A 192 -22.37 -8.01 -9.00
CA ARG A 192 -22.01 -9.11 -9.91
C ARG A 192 -22.57 -10.45 -9.43
N ALA A 193 -22.40 -10.74 -8.15
CA ALA A 193 -22.87 -12.00 -7.58
C ALA A 193 -24.38 -12.15 -7.65
N ARG A 194 -25.11 -11.05 -7.50
CA ARG A 194 -26.56 -11.03 -7.68
C ARG A 194 -26.96 -11.21 -9.15
N LYS A 195 -26.25 -10.53 -10.08
CA LYS A 195 -26.53 -10.61 -11.53
C LYS A 195 -26.32 -12.03 -12.07
N PHE A 196 -25.29 -12.74 -11.61
CA PHE A 196 -24.96 -14.10 -12.06
C PHE A 196 -25.44 -15.20 -11.09
N ASN A 197 -26.23 -14.83 -10.09
CA ASN A 197 -26.83 -15.73 -9.11
C ASN A 197 -25.80 -16.68 -8.44
N TYR A 198 -24.68 -16.13 -7.98
CA TYR A 198 -23.64 -16.92 -7.33
C TYR A 198 -24.07 -17.44 -5.95
N PRO A 199 -23.45 -18.52 -5.46
CA PRO A 199 -23.81 -19.18 -4.21
C PRO A 199 -23.81 -18.25 -3.00
N ARG A 200 -24.60 -18.63 -1.99
CA ARG A 200 -24.67 -17.97 -0.66
C ARG A 200 -24.36 -19.01 0.40
N LEU A 201 -23.73 -18.59 1.47
CA LEU A 201 -23.62 -19.42 2.66
C LEU A 201 -24.92 -19.34 3.48
N PRO A 202 -25.21 -20.37 4.28
CA PRO A 202 -26.29 -20.28 5.27
C PRO A 202 -26.02 -19.13 6.25
N LYS A 203 -27.10 -18.53 6.77
CA LYS A 203 -26.97 -17.44 7.74
C LYS A 203 -26.40 -18.01 9.06
N ALA A 204 -25.22 -17.53 9.45
CA ALA A 204 -24.62 -17.91 10.71
C ALA A 204 -25.48 -17.43 11.90
N SER A 205 -25.60 -18.27 12.92
CA SER A 205 -26.24 -17.93 14.18
C SER A 205 -25.48 -16.84 14.92
N TRP A 206 -26.15 -16.16 15.87
CA TRP A 206 -25.49 -15.16 16.71
C TRP A 206 -24.31 -15.75 17.49
N LEU A 207 -24.44 -16.98 17.96
CA LEU A 207 -23.40 -17.68 18.69
C LEU A 207 -22.17 -17.97 17.80
N GLU A 208 -22.37 -18.37 16.55
CA GLU A 208 -21.28 -18.60 15.59
C GLU A 208 -20.55 -17.29 15.26
N ARG A 209 -21.28 -16.19 15.06
CA ARG A 209 -20.69 -14.86 14.86
C ARG A 209 -19.86 -14.43 16.07
N TRP A 210 -20.39 -14.62 17.27
CA TRP A 210 -19.68 -14.29 18.50
C TRP A 210 -18.42 -15.14 18.69
N ARG A 211 -18.49 -16.46 18.39
CA ARG A 211 -17.32 -17.34 18.43
C ARG A 211 -16.26 -16.91 17.39
N ALA A 212 -16.66 -16.61 16.17
CA ALA A 212 -15.76 -16.14 15.12
C ALA A 212 -15.12 -14.78 15.47
N PHE A 213 -15.89 -13.85 16.02
CA PHE A 213 -15.39 -12.57 16.54
C PHE A 213 -14.35 -12.80 17.65
N ARG A 214 -14.69 -13.60 18.67
CA ARG A 214 -13.77 -13.90 19.78
C ARG A 214 -12.49 -14.59 19.31
N ALA A 215 -12.57 -15.40 18.28
CA ALA A 215 -11.39 -16.03 17.69
C ALA A 215 -10.49 -15.03 16.94
N SER A 216 -11.09 -13.98 16.34
CA SER A 216 -10.34 -12.95 15.57
C SER A 216 -9.94 -11.73 16.40
N VAL A 217 -10.48 -11.58 17.61
CA VAL A 217 -10.33 -10.36 18.44
C VAL A 217 -8.86 -9.97 18.68
N TRP A 218 -7.99 -10.94 18.90
CA TRP A 218 -6.57 -10.67 19.13
C TRP A 218 -5.88 -10.06 17.90
N GLY A 219 -6.24 -10.47 16.68
CA GLY A 219 -5.78 -9.82 15.47
C GLY A 219 -6.36 -8.41 15.30
N LEU A 220 -7.65 -8.23 15.61
CA LEU A 220 -8.33 -6.93 15.52
C LEU A 220 -7.85 -5.94 16.58
N LEU A 221 -7.46 -6.41 17.76
CA LEU A 221 -6.91 -5.57 18.83
C LEU A 221 -5.64 -4.84 18.41
N LEU A 222 -4.85 -5.40 17.50
CA LEU A 222 -3.68 -4.72 16.97
C LEU A 222 -4.04 -3.39 16.30
N ILE A 223 -5.15 -3.38 15.55
CA ILE A 223 -5.65 -2.15 14.89
C ILE A 223 -5.96 -1.09 15.95
N VAL A 224 -6.63 -1.51 17.03
CA VAL A 224 -6.98 -0.61 18.14
C VAL A 224 -5.73 -0.10 18.85
N ILE A 225 -4.73 -0.96 19.09
CA ILE A 225 -3.47 -0.58 19.74
C ILE A 225 -2.74 0.46 18.89
N VAL A 226 -2.56 0.20 17.59
CA VAL A 226 -1.82 1.10 16.71
C VAL A 226 -2.57 2.41 16.50
N MET A 227 -3.79 2.34 16.00
CA MET A 227 -4.56 3.55 15.66
C MET A 227 -4.98 4.33 16.91
N GLY A 228 -5.44 3.62 17.95
CA GLY A 228 -5.81 4.23 19.23
C GLY A 228 -4.61 4.85 19.94
N GLY A 229 -3.47 4.16 19.96
CA GLY A 229 -2.24 4.66 20.58
C GLY A 229 -1.71 5.93 19.89
N ILE A 230 -1.71 5.97 18.57
CA ILE A 230 -1.30 7.15 17.79
C ILE A 230 -2.30 8.30 17.99
N TYR A 231 -3.60 8.02 17.92
CA TYR A 231 -4.64 9.04 18.08
C TYR A 231 -4.65 9.70 19.47
N THR A 232 -4.49 8.90 20.52
CA THR A 232 -4.45 9.42 21.89
C THR A 232 -3.13 10.12 22.24
N GLY A 233 -2.14 10.09 21.34
CA GLY A 233 -0.79 10.62 21.61
C GLY A 233 0.03 9.76 22.58
N MET A 234 -0.46 8.56 22.90
CA MET A 234 0.26 7.62 23.78
C MET A 234 1.51 7.07 23.12
N PHE A 235 1.45 6.86 21.80
CA PHE A 235 2.55 6.34 20.99
C PHE A 235 2.79 7.23 19.77
N THR A 236 4.06 7.42 19.46
CA THR A 236 4.49 7.84 18.12
C THR A 236 4.23 6.70 17.12
N PRO A 237 4.15 6.96 15.81
CA PRO A 237 4.01 5.91 14.80
C PRO A 237 5.07 4.82 14.89
N THR A 238 6.31 5.18 15.23
CA THR A 238 7.44 4.25 15.39
C THR A 238 7.28 3.37 16.64
N GLU A 239 6.87 3.95 17.77
CA GLU A 239 6.59 3.19 18.99
C GLU A 239 5.39 2.26 18.79
N ALA A 240 4.33 2.73 18.12
CA ALA A 240 3.18 1.89 17.76
C ALA A 240 3.59 0.71 16.86
N ALA A 241 4.51 0.93 15.92
CA ALA A 241 5.07 -0.14 15.08
C ALA A 241 5.86 -1.16 15.89
N ALA A 242 6.72 -0.71 16.81
CA ALA A 242 7.49 -1.59 17.68
C ALA A 242 6.58 -2.41 18.61
N MET A 243 5.59 -1.76 19.22
CA MET A 243 4.56 -2.44 20.04
C MET A 243 3.78 -3.46 19.24
N SER A 244 3.44 -3.14 17.97
CA SER A 244 2.71 -4.08 17.11
C SER A 244 3.54 -5.32 16.77
N ALA A 245 4.85 -5.21 16.58
CA ALA A 245 5.72 -6.34 16.32
C ALA A 245 5.80 -7.28 17.53
N VAL A 246 5.96 -6.73 18.73
CA VAL A 246 5.98 -7.51 19.98
C VAL A 246 4.63 -8.18 20.21
N TYR A 247 3.54 -7.42 20.07
CA TYR A 247 2.19 -7.95 20.22
C TYR A 247 1.89 -9.07 19.22
N ALA A 248 2.22 -8.87 17.95
CA ALA A 248 2.02 -9.85 16.88
C ALA A 248 2.78 -11.16 17.15
N PHE A 249 4.04 -11.08 17.65
CA PHE A 249 4.80 -12.23 18.09
C PHE A 249 4.08 -13.00 19.18
N PHE A 250 3.64 -12.31 20.25
CA PHE A 250 2.90 -12.95 21.35
C PHE A 250 1.62 -13.63 20.86
N VAL A 251 0.84 -12.95 20.05
CA VAL A 251 -0.41 -13.51 19.53
C VAL A 251 -0.17 -14.74 18.66
N ALA A 252 0.81 -14.68 17.75
CA ALA A 252 1.09 -15.79 16.84
C ALA A 252 1.60 -17.04 17.56
N VAL A 253 2.51 -16.87 18.54
CA VAL A 253 3.20 -17.98 19.21
C VAL A 253 2.44 -18.50 20.43
N PHE A 254 1.96 -17.62 21.31
CA PHE A 254 1.42 -18.03 22.61
C PHE A 254 -0.11 -18.05 22.66
N VAL A 255 -0.79 -17.16 21.96
CA VAL A 255 -2.26 -17.08 21.99
C VAL A 255 -2.87 -18.01 20.95
N TYR A 256 -2.51 -17.84 19.69
CA TYR A 256 -3.03 -18.65 18.59
C TYR A 256 -2.32 -19.99 18.44
N LYS A 257 -1.03 -20.03 18.81
CA LYS A 257 -0.19 -21.24 18.74
C LYS A 257 -0.12 -21.85 17.33
N ASP A 258 -0.34 -21.04 16.31
CA ASP A 258 -0.25 -21.45 14.90
C ASP A 258 1.21 -21.39 14.39
N MET A 259 2.11 -20.78 15.17
CA MET A 259 3.53 -20.67 14.89
C MET A 259 4.35 -21.20 16.08
N SER A 260 5.34 -22.04 15.81
CA SER A 260 6.26 -22.53 16.84
C SER A 260 7.44 -21.57 17.04
N LEU A 261 8.09 -21.62 18.20
CA LEU A 261 9.33 -20.86 18.46
C LEU A 261 10.44 -21.21 17.44
N LYS A 262 10.42 -22.40 16.86
CA LYS A 262 11.39 -22.82 15.84
C LYS A 262 11.21 -22.08 14.50
N ASP A 263 10.00 -21.56 14.23
CA ASP A 263 9.69 -20.81 13.02
C ASP A 263 10.08 -19.34 13.12
N VAL A 264 10.24 -18.83 14.37
CA VAL A 264 10.56 -17.42 14.63
C VAL A 264 11.83 -16.92 13.93
N PRO A 265 12.97 -17.66 13.95
CA PRO A 265 14.18 -17.20 13.25
C PRO A 265 13.95 -17.01 11.73
N ARG A 266 13.13 -17.87 11.12
CA ARG A 266 12.79 -17.76 9.70
C ARG A 266 11.95 -16.51 9.40
N VAL A 267 10.99 -16.19 10.26
CA VAL A 267 10.17 -14.98 10.14
C VAL A 267 11.02 -13.73 10.34
N LEU A 268 11.92 -13.74 11.33
CA LEU A 268 12.87 -12.64 11.56
C LEU A 268 13.77 -12.43 10.33
N LEU A 269 14.35 -13.50 9.78
CA LEU A 269 15.22 -13.43 8.60
C LEU A 269 14.48 -12.86 7.38
N ASN A 270 13.25 -13.33 7.11
CA ASN A 270 12.44 -12.83 6.01
C ASN A 270 12.10 -11.34 6.19
N SER A 271 11.76 -10.94 7.41
CA SER A 271 11.46 -9.54 7.73
C SER A 271 12.71 -8.66 7.63
N ALA A 272 13.86 -9.14 8.07
CA ALA A 272 15.13 -8.45 7.96
C ALA A 272 15.54 -8.23 6.50
N ASN A 273 15.42 -9.26 5.65
CA ASN A 273 15.72 -9.16 4.22
C ASN A 273 14.82 -8.15 3.52
N MET A 274 13.52 -8.16 3.80
CA MET A 274 12.57 -7.20 3.23
C MET A 274 12.86 -5.78 3.72
N SER A 275 13.15 -5.60 5.01
CA SER A 275 13.51 -4.32 5.60
C SER A 275 14.80 -3.77 5.01
N ALA A 276 15.84 -4.60 4.87
CA ALA A 276 17.11 -4.21 4.26
C ALA A 276 16.93 -3.73 2.81
N MET A 277 16.12 -4.44 2.02
CA MET A 277 15.79 -4.05 0.65
C MET A 277 15.13 -2.66 0.61
N LEU A 278 14.12 -2.42 1.46
CA LEU A 278 13.42 -1.15 1.48
C LEU A 278 14.31 0.00 1.99
N LEU A 279 15.09 -0.22 3.04
CA LEU A 279 16.04 0.77 3.55
C LEU A 279 17.09 1.14 2.49
N TYR A 280 17.55 0.16 1.72
CA TYR A 280 18.48 0.42 0.62
C TYR A 280 17.84 1.23 -0.53
N ILE A 281 16.56 0.99 -0.84
CA ILE A 281 15.80 1.83 -1.78
C ILE A 281 15.69 3.26 -1.24
N ILE A 282 15.33 3.43 0.03
CA ILE A 282 15.18 4.76 0.67
C ILE A 282 16.51 5.53 0.59
N THR A 283 17.62 4.90 0.93
CA THR A 283 18.96 5.52 0.90
C THR A 283 19.28 6.07 -0.49
N ASN A 284 19.09 5.27 -1.54
CA ASN A 284 19.35 5.70 -2.90
C ASN A 284 18.33 6.73 -3.41
N ALA A 285 17.07 6.65 -2.96
CA ALA A 285 16.04 7.61 -3.32
C ALA A 285 16.28 9.00 -2.68
N VAL A 286 16.80 9.04 -1.45
CA VAL A 286 17.21 10.31 -0.81
C VAL A 286 18.33 10.99 -1.59
N LEU A 287 19.31 10.20 -2.07
CA LEU A 287 20.36 10.69 -2.96
C LEU A 287 19.80 11.22 -4.29
N PHE A 288 18.87 10.48 -4.89
CA PHE A 288 18.19 10.90 -6.11
C PHE A 288 17.43 12.22 -5.89
N SER A 289 16.67 12.32 -4.80
CA SER A 289 15.97 13.54 -4.40
C SER A 289 16.92 14.73 -4.20
N PHE A 290 18.09 14.50 -3.61
CA PHE A 290 19.10 15.53 -3.42
C PHE A 290 19.56 16.12 -4.76
N ILE A 291 19.86 15.27 -5.75
CA ILE A 291 20.26 15.73 -7.09
C ILE A 291 19.11 16.47 -7.77
N MET A 292 17.90 15.93 -7.74
CA MET A 292 16.72 16.58 -8.34
C MET A 292 16.50 17.98 -7.80
N THR A 293 16.70 18.15 -6.48
CA THR A 293 16.58 19.46 -5.82
C THR A 293 17.74 20.39 -6.18
N ASN A 294 18.96 19.86 -6.19
CA ASN A 294 20.18 20.65 -6.54
C ASN A 294 20.12 21.17 -7.98
N GLU A 295 19.55 20.39 -8.89
CA GLU A 295 19.34 20.76 -10.29
C GLU A 295 18.06 21.61 -10.50
N ASN A 296 17.37 22.01 -9.43
CA ASN A 296 16.13 22.80 -9.46
C ASN A 296 15.02 22.21 -10.34
N ILE A 297 14.97 20.87 -10.49
CA ILE A 297 14.01 20.20 -11.37
C ILE A 297 12.56 20.41 -10.91
N PRO A 298 12.21 20.29 -9.62
CA PRO A 298 10.83 20.58 -9.15
C PRO A 298 10.40 22.01 -9.43
N GLN A 299 11.31 22.99 -9.26
CA GLN A 299 11.07 24.40 -9.52
C GLN A 299 10.82 24.64 -11.01
N ALA A 300 11.71 24.12 -11.87
CA ALA A 300 11.58 24.26 -13.32
C ALA A 300 10.27 23.63 -13.84
N LEU A 301 9.85 22.49 -13.28
CA LEU A 301 8.57 21.85 -13.59
C LEU A 301 7.40 22.75 -13.19
N SER A 302 7.45 23.29 -11.97
CA SER A 302 6.42 24.20 -11.46
C SER A 302 6.29 25.45 -12.33
N ASP A 303 7.40 26.08 -12.66
CA ASP A 303 7.42 27.32 -13.44
C ASP A 303 6.95 27.08 -14.89
N TRP A 304 7.32 25.95 -15.48
CA TRP A 304 6.82 25.53 -16.78
C TRP A 304 5.30 25.33 -16.76
N MET A 305 4.77 24.68 -15.73
CA MET A 305 3.33 24.45 -15.60
C MET A 305 2.56 25.76 -15.43
N LEU A 306 3.01 26.64 -14.52
CA LEU A 306 2.38 27.92 -14.27
C LEU A 306 2.47 28.84 -15.49
N GLY A 307 3.60 28.84 -16.16
CA GLY A 307 3.84 29.62 -17.40
C GLY A 307 2.94 29.19 -18.58
N ASN A 308 2.50 27.92 -18.61
CA ASN A 308 1.55 27.40 -19.59
C ASN A 308 0.08 27.45 -19.11
N GLY A 309 -0.21 28.11 -17.99
CA GLY A 309 -1.57 28.23 -17.46
C GLY A 309 -2.18 26.92 -16.95
N LEU A 310 -1.34 25.93 -16.63
CA LEU A 310 -1.78 24.63 -16.11
C LEU A 310 -2.11 24.79 -14.62
N GLY A 311 -3.39 24.69 -14.28
CA GLY A 311 -3.88 24.79 -12.90
C GLY A 311 -3.85 23.45 -12.15
N MET A 312 -4.35 23.46 -10.91
CA MET A 312 -4.42 22.31 -10.01
C MET A 312 -5.10 21.08 -10.64
N ILE A 313 -6.21 21.27 -11.36
CA ILE A 313 -6.98 20.18 -11.98
C ILE A 313 -6.13 19.43 -13.02
N THR A 314 -5.47 20.19 -13.90
CA THR A 314 -4.61 19.62 -14.96
C THR A 314 -3.38 18.94 -14.38
N PHE A 315 -2.79 19.53 -13.34
CA PHE A 315 -1.67 18.93 -12.61
C PHE A 315 -2.07 17.58 -12.01
N LEU A 316 -3.18 17.50 -11.27
CA LEU A 316 -3.64 16.26 -10.64
C LEU A 316 -3.99 15.20 -11.68
N LEU A 317 -4.55 15.57 -12.83
CA LEU A 317 -4.79 14.63 -13.91
C LEU A 317 -3.48 14.08 -14.49
N ALA A 318 -2.50 14.95 -14.75
CA ALA A 318 -1.18 14.54 -15.25
C ALA A 318 -0.45 13.64 -14.24
N VAL A 319 -0.52 13.97 -12.94
CA VAL A 319 0.03 13.15 -11.85
C VAL A 319 -0.64 11.77 -11.83
N ASN A 320 -1.97 11.70 -11.89
CA ASN A 320 -2.68 10.42 -11.91
C ASN A 320 -2.24 9.54 -13.10
N LEU A 321 -2.14 10.12 -14.30
CA LEU A 321 -1.69 9.38 -15.48
C LEU A 321 -0.24 8.90 -15.36
N LEU A 322 0.65 9.77 -14.88
CA LEU A 322 2.06 9.44 -14.66
C LEU A 322 2.22 8.30 -13.65
N LEU A 323 1.53 8.41 -12.51
CA LEU A 323 1.64 7.42 -11.44
C LEU A 323 0.97 6.09 -11.80
N LEU A 324 -0.13 6.10 -12.56
CA LEU A 324 -0.73 4.88 -13.11
C LEU A 324 0.22 4.18 -14.08
N LEU A 325 0.90 4.93 -14.95
CA LEU A 325 1.92 4.36 -15.84
C LEU A 325 3.09 3.78 -15.05
N ALA A 326 3.62 4.52 -14.08
CA ALA A 326 4.70 4.03 -13.22
C ALA A 326 4.31 2.79 -12.42
N GLY A 327 3.07 2.75 -11.90
CA GLY A 327 2.52 1.63 -11.13
C GLY A 327 2.44 0.30 -11.89
N ASN A 328 2.49 0.34 -13.22
CA ASN A 328 2.54 -0.87 -14.03
C ASN A 328 3.88 -1.61 -13.95
N PHE A 329 4.98 -0.91 -13.68
CA PHE A 329 6.34 -1.47 -13.81
C PHE A 329 7.10 -1.45 -12.48
N MET A 330 6.68 -0.61 -11.55
CA MET A 330 7.42 -0.35 -10.32
C MET A 330 6.57 -0.70 -9.09
N GLU A 331 7.25 -1.06 -8.02
CA GLU A 331 6.56 -1.27 -6.75
C GLU A 331 6.25 0.08 -6.06
N PRO A 332 5.17 0.15 -5.25
CA PRO A 332 4.66 1.40 -4.67
C PRO A 332 5.67 2.23 -3.92
N SER A 333 6.52 1.59 -3.11
CA SER A 333 7.51 2.28 -2.28
C SER A 333 8.51 3.05 -3.14
N SER A 334 8.98 2.44 -4.22
CA SER A 334 9.91 3.05 -5.17
C SER A 334 9.29 4.24 -5.89
N ILE A 335 8.02 4.10 -6.31
CA ILE A 335 7.30 5.19 -6.99
C ILE A 335 7.17 6.40 -6.08
N VAL A 336 6.74 6.19 -4.84
CA VAL A 336 6.59 7.28 -3.87
C VAL A 336 7.93 7.97 -3.61
N LEU A 337 8.99 7.19 -3.39
CA LEU A 337 10.32 7.76 -3.09
C LEU A 337 10.94 8.52 -4.26
N ILE A 338 10.63 8.16 -5.51
CA ILE A 338 11.12 8.86 -6.71
C ILE A 338 10.27 10.08 -7.01
N PHE A 339 8.96 9.93 -7.05
CA PHE A 339 8.07 10.96 -7.56
C PHE A 339 7.61 11.96 -6.48
N ALA A 340 7.48 11.55 -5.20
CA ALA A 340 7.05 12.47 -4.17
C ALA A 340 7.98 13.69 -4.03
N PRO A 341 9.31 13.58 -3.98
CA PRO A 341 10.19 14.73 -3.88
C PRO A 341 10.09 15.71 -5.06
N ILE A 342 9.65 15.22 -6.22
CA ILE A 342 9.53 16.02 -7.46
C ILE A 342 8.15 16.70 -7.52
N LEU A 343 7.10 15.93 -7.26
CA LEU A 343 5.71 16.37 -7.45
C LEU A 343 5.18 17.15 -6.25
N PHE A 344 5.63 16.82 -5.04
CA PHE A 344 5.15 17.45 -3.80
C PHE A 344 5.39 18.96 -3.74
N PRO A 345 6.58 19.52 -4.09
CA PRO A 345 6.78 20.96 -4.12
C PRO A 345 5.87 21.68 -5.12
N VAL A 346 5.54 21.04 -6.23
CA VAL A 346 4.59 21.57 -7.23
C VAL A 346 3.16 21.54 -6.67
N ALA A 347 2.76 20.42 -6.07
CA ALA A 347 1.45 20.25 -5.45
C ALA A 347 1.19 21.33 -4.38
N THR A 348 2.16 21.56 -3.50
CA THR A 348 2.06 22.55 -2.43
C THR A 348 1.99 23.99 -2.97
N LYS A 349 2.75 24.33 -4.00
CA LYS A 349 2.65 25.63 -4.68
C LYS A 349 1.28 25.87 -5.32
N LEU A 350 0.62 24.80 -5.79
CA LEU A 350 -0.74 24.84 -6.33
C LEU A 350 -1.83 24.83 -5.24
N GLY A 351 -1.45 24.83 -3.96
CA GLY A 351 -2.38 24.87 -2.82
C GLY A 351 -2.99 23.49 -2.49
N ILE A 352 -2.42 22.40 -2.98
CA ILE A 352 -2.89 21.04 -2.62
C ILE A 352 -2.35 20.71 -1.23
N ASP A 353 -3.25 20.25 -0.36
CA ASP A 353 -2.90 19.83 0.99
C ASP A 353 -1.91 18.64 0.96
N PRO A 354 -0.80 18.68 1.74
CA PRO A 354 0.22 17.64 1.79
C PRO A 354 -0.32 16.25 2.11
N VAL A 355 -1.26 16.15 3.06
CA VAL A 355 -1.85 14.86 3.47
C VAL A 355 -2.77 14.34 2.37
N HIS A 356 -3.59 15.20 1.79
CA HIS A 356 -4.45 14.84 0.67
C HIS A 356 -3.64 14.32 -0.53
N PHE A 357 -2.54 14.99 -0.87
CA PHE A 357 -1.67 14.56 -1.96
C PHE A 357 -1.06 13.18 -1.69
N GLY A 358 -0.68 12.90 -0.45
CA GLY A 358 -0.21 11.58 -0.03
C GLY A 358 -1.27 10.48 -0.22
N ILE A 359 -2.53 10.76 0.07
CA ILE A 359 -3.63 9.83 -0.17
C ILE A 359 -3.87 9.63 -1.67
N ILE A 360 -3.82 10.68 -2.49
CA ILE A 360 -3.91 10.57 -3.96
C ILE A 360 -2.81 9.65 -4.49
N MET A 361 -1.56 9.85 -4.08
CA MET A 361 -0.45 9.00 -4.48
C MET A 361 -0.68 7.54 -4.06
N THR A 362 -1.11 7.31 -2.82
CA THR A 362 -1.38 5.95 -2.31
C THR A 362 -2.47 5.25 -3.10
N VAL A 363 -3.58 5.92 -3.41
CA VAL A 363 -4.68 5.35 -4.22
C VAL A 363 -4.23 5.07 -5.65
N ASN A 364 -3.38 5.93 -6.25
CA ASN A 364 -2.77 5.63 -7.55
C ASN A 364 -1.97 4.33 -7.53
N MET A 365 -1.18 4.11 -6.47
CA MET A 365 -0.40 2.87 -6.31
C MET A 365 -1.30 1.64 -6.20
N GLU A 366 -2.43 1.75 -5.49
CA GLU A 366 -3.41 0.66 -5.39
C GLU A 366 -3.96 0.25 -6.76
N VAL A 367 -4.38 1.24 -7.56
CA VAL A 367 -4.88 1.00 -8.91
C VAL A 367 -3.78 0.43 -9.78
N GLY A 368 -2.59 1.03 -9.74
CA GLY A 368 -1.42 0.61 -10.50
C GLY A 368 -1.01 -0.86 -10.26
N MET A 369 -1.07 -1.32 -9.00
CA MET A 369 -0.78 -2.72 -8.68
C MET A 369 -1.78 -3.73 -9.28
N CYS A 370 -2.98 -3.30 -9.61
CA CYS A 370 -4.02 -4.13 -10.22
C CYS A 370 -4.19 -3.89 -11.72
N HIS A 371 -3.44 -2.92 -12.28
CA HIS A 371 -3.56 -2.49 -13.68
C HIS A 371 -2.58 -3.27 -14.59
N PRO A 372 -3.02 -3.77 -15.77
CA PRO A 372 -2.14 -4.36 -16.77
C PRO A 372 -1.19 -3.30 -17.37
N PRO A 373 0.00 -3.66 -17.92
CA PRO A 373 0.41 -5.03 -18.30
C PRO A 373 1.08 -5.84 -17.18
N VAL A 374 1.64 -5.21 -16.15
CA VAL A 374 2.41 -5.94 -15.13
C VAL A 374 1.60 -6.06 -13.83
N GLY A 375 1.37 -4.99 -13.13
CA GLY A 375 0.63 -4.93 -11.87
C GLY A 375 1.06 -5.95 -10.82
N LEU A 376 1.73 -5.52 -9.76
CA LEU A 376 2.32 -6.42 -8.76
C LEU A 376 1.30 -7.41 -8.18
N ASN A 377 0.08 -6.97 -7.90
CA ASN A 377 -0.98 -7.84 -7.38
C ASN A 377 -1.45 -8.88 -8.40
N LEU A 378 -1.39 -8.56 -9.71
CA LEU A 378 -1.70 -9.54 -10.76
C LEU A 378 -0.68 -10.67 -10.78
N TYR A 379 0.63 -10.36 -10.61
CA TYR A 379 1.66 -11.38 -10.50
C TYR A 379 1.49 -12.26 -9.28
N VAL A 380 1.27 -11.65 -8.13
CA VAL A 380 1.03 -12.38 -6.87
C VAL A 380 -0.20 -13.27 -6.99
N ALA A 381 -1.30 -12.75 -7.54
CA ALA A 381 -2.52 -13.50 -7.77
C ALA A 381 -2.33 -14.62 -8.79
N SER A 382 -1.53 -14.41 -9.85
CA SER A 382 -1.16 -15.46 -10.81
C SER A 382 -0.47 -16.64 -10.12
N GLY A 383 0.45 -16.36 -9.20
CA GLY A 383 1.12 -17.39 -8.39
C GLY A 383 0.16 -18.27 -7.57
N ILE A 384 -0.89 -17.66 -7.00
CA ILE A 384 -1.89 -18.33 -6.17
C ILE A 384 -2.94 -19.03 -7.04
N THR A 385 -3.45 -18.32 -8.04
CA THR A 385 -4.57 -18.79 -8.88
C THR A 385 -4.13 -19.79 -9.93
N LYS A 386 -2.85 -19.79 -10.31
CA LYS A 386 -2.33 -20.51 -11.49
C LYS A 386 -3.08 -20.09 -12.78
N MET A 387 -3.51 -18.85 -12.87
CA MET A 387 -4.10 -18.22 -14.07
C MET A 387 -3.03 -17.38 -14.76
N GLY A 388 -3.11 -17.28 -16.08
CA GLY A 388 -2.28 -16.37 -16.85
C GLY A 388 -2.60 -14.90 -16.53
N ILE A 389 -1.62 -14.00 -16.70
CA ILE A 389 -1.81 -12.56 -16.41
C ILE A 389 -2.93 -11.96 -17.27
N THR A 390 -3.02 -12.33 -18.54
CA THR A 390 -4.07 -11.87 -19.45
C THR A 390 -5.47 -12.28 -18.95
N GLU A 391 -5.61 -13.53 -18.48
CA GLU A 391 -6.87 -14.02 -17.92
C GLU A 391 -7.22 -13.29 -16.62
N LEU A 392 -6.25 -13.05 -15.76
CA LEU A 392 -6.42 -12.26 -14.55
C LEU A 392 -6.80 -10.81 -14.85
N THR A 393 -6.18 -10.21 -15.85
CA THR A 393 -6.53 -8.85 -16.30
C THR A 393 -8.01 -8.74 -16.64
N VAL A 394 -8.51 -9.70 -17.41
CA VAL A 394 -9.97 -9.76 -17.73
C VAL A 394 -10.80 -9.98 -16.46
N ALA A 395 -10.33 -10.81 -15.56
CA ALA A 395 -11.01 -11.11 -14.30
C ALA A 395 -11.14 -9.88 -13.38
N VAL A 396 -10.09 -9.06 -13.24
CA VAL A 396 -10.08 -7.88 -12.36
C VAL A 396 -10.82 -6.67 -12.92
N TRP A 397 -11.05 -6.61 -14.23
CA TRP A 397 -11.57 -5.45 -14.96
C TRP A 397 -12.78 -4.76 -14.30
N PRO A 398 -13.83 -5.48 -13.84
CA PRO A 398 -15.00 -4.84 -13.24
C PRO A 398 -14.72 -4.06 -11.95
N TRP A 399 -13.81 -4.57 -11.13
CA TRP A 399 -13.37 -3.90 -9.89
C TRP A 399 -12.37 -2.79 -10.19
N LEU A 400 -11.47 -3.02 -11.16
CA LEU A 400 -10.48 -2.03 -11.59
C LEU A 400 -11.16 -0.75 -12.09
N LEU A 401 -12.24 -0.86 -12.86
CA LEU A 401 -13.03 0.31 -13.31
C LEU A 401 -13.60 1.08 -12.10
N SER A 402 -14.07 0.38 -11.08
CA SER A 402 -14.56 1.04 -9.86
C SER A 402 -13.43 1.70 -9.05
N MET A 403 -12.23 1.11 -9.04
CA MET A 403 -11.04 1.71 -8.42
C MET A 403 -10.58 2.97 -9.17
N LEU A 404 -10.62 2.96 -10.50
CA LEU A 404 -10.34 4.15 -11.31
C LEU A 404 -11.35 5.27 -11.05
N GLY A 405 -12.64 4.94 -10.96
CA GLY A 405 -13.68 5.89 -10.56
C GLY A 405 -13.46 6.44 -9.15
N PHE A 406 -13.04 5.59 -8.23
CA PHE A 406 -12.68 5.98 -6.87
C PHE A 406 -11.44 6.88 -6.83
N LEU A 407 -10.42 6.59 -7.65
CA LEU A 407 -9.23 7.45 -7.79
C LEU A 407 -9.63 8.88 -8.21
N LEU A 408 -10.49 9.03 -9.21
CA LEU A 408 -10.98 10.34 -9.62
C LEU A 408 -11.77 11.02 -8.49
N LEU A 409 -12.61 10.28 -7.78
CA LEU A 409 -13.37 10.80 -6.64
C LEU A 409 -12.44 11.35 -5.55
N VAL A 410 -11.44 10.57 -5.12
CA VAL A 410 -10.45 11.00 -4.12
C VAL A 410 -9.66 12.20 -4.61
N THR A 411 -9.20 12.15 -5.87
CA THR A 411 -8.36 13.23 -6.45
C THR A 411 -9.04 14.59 -6.39
N TYR A 412 -10.33 14.66 -6.73
CA TYR A 412 -11.05 15.93 -6.86
C TYR A 412 -11.97 16.26 -5.68
N TRP A 413 -12.05 15.39 -4.67
CA TRP A 413 -12.79 15.65 -3.45
C TRP A 413 -11.90 15.53 -2.19
N PRO A 414 -11.16 16.60 -1.85
CA PRO A 414 -10.25 16.62 -0.70
C PRO A 414 -10.92 16.26 0.64
N GLY A 415 -12.21 16.60 0.78
CA GLY A 415 -12.97 16.29 1.99
C GLY A 415 -12.94 14.82 2.39
N LEU A 416 -12.84 13.91 1.42
CA LEU A 416 -12.80 12.47 1.68
C LEU A 416 -11.54 12.04 2.47
N SER A 417 -10.41 12.69 2.25
CA SER A 417 -9.13 12.36 2.91
C SER A 417 -8.84 13.25 4.12
N ILE A 418 -9.18 14.55 4.07
CA ILE A 418 -8.77 15.50 5.11
C ILE A 418 -9.83 15.72 6.20
N TRP A 419 -11.08 15.32 5.99
CA TRP A 419 -12.16 15.54 6.96
C TRP A 419 -11.86 14.85 8.30
N PHE A 420 -11.47 13.59 8.27
CA PHE A 420 -11.26 12.80 9.48
C PHE A 420 -10.04 13.27 10.31
N PRO A 421 -8.85 13.47 9.74
CA PRO A 421 -7.71 14.00 10.50
C PRO A 421 -7.96 15.42 11.02
N ARG A 422 -8.70 16.28 10.30
CA ARG A 422 -9.09 17.61 10.80
C ARG A 422 -10.04 17.53 11.98
N MET A 423 -11.03 16.64 11.93
CA MET A 423 -11.95 16.41 13.04
C MET A 423 -11.21 15.95 14.32
N LEU A 424 -10.09 15.25 14.15
CA LEU A 424 -9.25 14.78 15.26
C LEU A 424 -8.18 15.80 15.70
N GLY A 425 -8.11 16.99 15.07
CA GLY A 425 -7.11 18.03 15.41
C GLY A 425 -5.67 17.66 15.05
N MET A 426 -5.46 16.78 14.06
CA MET A 426 -4.14 16.34 13.62
C MET A 426 -3.61 17.13 12.41
N MET A 427 -4.37 18.11 11.94
CA MET A 427 -4.05 19.01 10.83
C MET A 427 -4.46 20.43 11.16
#